data_773e45f92258e802838078038ace3466
#
_entry.id   773e45f92258e802838078038ace3466
#
_cell.length_a   1.000
_cell.length_b   1.000
_cell.length_c   1.000
_cell.angle_alpha   90.00
_cell.angle_beta   90.00
_cell.angle_gamma   90.00
#
_symmetry.space_group_name_H-M   'P 1'
#
loop_
_entity.id
_entity.type
_entity.pdbx_description
1 polymer ?
#
loop_
_entity_poly.entity_id
_entity_poly.type
_entity_poly.pdbx_seq_one_letter_code
_entity_poly.pdbx_strand_id
1 'polypeptide(L)'
;KWSFKTRGWIESSPVIFEDTAFIGSNDSLFYAINIKNAQLKWKFQTGDAVVSSPAIWGELVYIASNDGKIYALDTSTGKLIWSFVTGDYIVSSPAISGKLLYIGSSDNKVYALDVDMGYQKWAFKAQSFVQSSPAVVDGAVYIGSFDTCLYSLDAQTGALKWTYETENAIDSSPSVAGGIVYVGSDDGTIYALNTETGKKQWEYKTGSEIDSSPSIVDGFLYVGSVDGKIYSLQ
;
A
#
# COMPACT_ATOMS: atom_id res chain seq x y z
N LYS A 1 23.60 -3.86 17.31
CA LYS A 1 23.23 -4.39 15.97
C LYS A 1 22.82 -5.85 16.13
N TRP A 2 21.73 -6.25 15.49
CA TRP A 2 21.18 -7.60 15.53
C TRP A 2 20.57 -7.97 14.18
N SER A 3 20.26 -9.22 13.98
CA SER A 3 19.49 -9.73 12.85
C SER A 3 18.50 -10.77 13.35
N PHE A 4 17.37 -10.88 12.66
CA PHE A 4 16.37 -11.93 12.85
C PHE A 4 16.19 -12.67 11.53
N LYS A 5 16.15 -14.00 11.57
CA LYS A 5 16.06 -14.83 10.36
C LYS A 5 14.65 -15.42 10.20
N THR A 6 13.99 -15.13 9.11
CA THR A 6 12.78 -15.80 8.63
C THR A 6 13.12 -17.01 7.74
N ARG A 7 12.11 -17.76 7.32
CA ARG A 7 12.30 -18.91 6.42
C ARG A 7 12.05 -18.57 4.95
N GLY A 8 11.47 -17.40 4.67
CA GLY A 8 11.17 -16.89 3.33
C GLY A 8 11.80 -15.52 3.11
N TRP A 9 11.68 -15.01 1.92
CA TRP A 9 12.07 -13.65 1.57
C TRP A 9 11.23 -12.63 2.33
N ILE A 10 11.76 -11.42 2.51
CA ILE A 10 11.08 -10.30 3.11
C ILE A 10 10.97 -9.22 2.03
N GLU A 11 9.75 -8.97 1.55
CA GLU A 11 9.41 -7.90 0.60
C GLU A 11 8.67 -6.77 1.33
N SER A 12 8.04 -7.10 2.45
CA SER A 12 7.36 -6.16 3.35
C SER A 12 8.35 -5.16 3.97
N SER A 13 7.98 -3.89 4.04
CA SER A 13 8.69 -2.90 4.86
C SER A 13 8.24 -3.00 6.31
N PRO A 14 9.16 -2.95 7.30
CA PRO A 14 8.77 -3.04 8.70
C PRO A 14 8.09 -1.76 9.19
N VAL A 15 7.11 -1.92 10.08
CA VAL A 15 6.59 -0.81 10.88
C VAL A 15 7.02 -0.98 12.33
N ILE A 16 7.35 0.13 12.99
CA ILE A 16 7.75 0.15 14.40
C ILE A 16 6.64 0.76 15.23
N PHE A 17 6.23 0.05 16.27
CA PHE A 17 5.32 0.58 17.28
C PHE A 17 5.85 0.19 18.66
N GLU A 18 6.04 1.19 19.54
CA GLU A 18 6.71 1.04 20.84
C GLU A 18 8.10 0.37 20.68
N ASP A 19 8.30 -0.77 21.31
CA ASP A 19 9.54 -1.55 21.26
C ASP A 19 9.48 -2.76 20.32
N THR A 20 8.56 -2.75 19.36
CA THR A 20 8.27 -3.87 18.45
C THR A 20 8.39 -3.47 16.99
N ALA A 21 9.13 -4.28 16.23
CA ALA A 21 9.12 -4.26 14.77
C ALA A 21 8.15 -5.33 14.27
N PHE A 22 7.24 -4.94 13.41
CA PHE A 22 6.26 -5.80 12.75
C PHE A 22 6.63 -5.96 11.29
N ILE A 23 6.66 -7.20 10.77
CA ILE A 23 7.09 -7.47 9.41
C ILE A 23 6.48 -8.76 8.85
N GLY A 24 6.09 -8.72 7.58
CA GLY A 24 5.64 -9.88 6.82
C GLY A 24 6.78 -10.64 6.16
N SER A 25 6.54 -11.91 5.81
CA SER A 25 7.48 -12.75 5.09
C SER A 25 6.78 -13.69 4.12
N ASN A 26 7.48 -14.09 3.07
CA ASN A 26 7.02 -15.06 2.08
C ASN A 26 6.94 -16.50 2.64
N ASP A 27 7.33 -16.71 3.92
CA ASP A 27 7.09 -17.99 4.61
C ASP A 27 5.68 -18.11 5.21
N SER A 28 4.77 -17.22 4.82
CA SER A 28 3.39 -17.13 5.30
C SER A 28 3.28 -16.77 6.78
N LEU A 29 4.30 -16.14 7.35
CA LEU A 29 4.29 -15.69 8.73
C LEU A 29 4.41 -14.17 8.82
N PHE A 30 3.69 -13.61 9.75
CA PHE A 30 3.84 -12.24 10.21
C PHE A 30 4.51 -12.24 11.59
N TYR A 31 5.54 -11.43 11.77
CA TYR A 31 6.41 -11.44 12.93
C TYR A 31 6.35 -10.15 13.72
N ALA A 32 6.32 -10.25 15.04
CA ALA A 32 6.55 -9.17 15.99
C ALA A 32 7.85 -9.41 16.75
N ILE A 33 8.82 -8.53 16.57
CA ILE A 33 10.20 -8.69 17.02
C ILE A 33 10.57 -7.52 17.95
N ASN A 34 11.14 -7.80 19.11
CA ASN A 34 11.64 -6.77 20.00
C ASN A 34 12.84 -6.05 19.38
N ILE A 35 12.75 -4.71 19.21
CA ILE A 35 13.78 -3.91 18.54
C ILE A 35 15.09 -3.78 19.32
N LYS A 36 15.10 -4.07 20.64
CA LYS A 36 16.28 -3.94 21.48
C LYS A 36 17.20 -5.16 21.42
N ASN A 37 16.61 -6.37 21.28
CA ASN A 37 17.34 -7.62 21.44
C ASN A 37 17.05 -8.68 20.37
N ALA A 38 16.24 -8.36 19.35
CA ALA A 38 15.80 -9.27 18.28
C ALA A 38 15.03 -10.51 18.75
N GLN A 39 14.51 -10.51 19.98
CA GLN A 39 13.69 -11.63 20.43
C GLN A 39 12.32 -11.60 19.76
N LEU A 40 11.87 -12.76 19.31
CA LEU A 40 10.50 -12.95 18.83
C LEU A 40 9.54 -12.74 20.00
N LYS A 41 8.63 -11.79 19.88
CA LYS A 41 7.53 -11.58 20.82
C LYS A 41 6.38 -12.55 20.50
N TRP A 42 5.93 -12.51 19.27
CA TRP A 42 4.91 -13.42 18.73
C TRP A 42 5.00 -13.50 17.20
N LYS A 43 4.32 -14.45 16.63
CA LYS A 43 4.12 -14.59 15.20
C LYS A 43 2.71 -15.06 14.90
N PHE A 44 2.20 -14.70 13.74
CA PHE A 44 0.88 -15.09 13.25
C PHE A 44 1.01 -15.82 11.91
N GLN A 45 0.30 -16.93 11.75
CA GLN A 45 0.29 -17.73 10.51
C GLN A 45 -0.87 -17.28 9.62
N THR A 46 -0.57 -16.88 8.40
CA THR A 46 -1.53 -16.65 7.30
C THR A 46 -1.64 -17.89 6.41
N GLY A 47 -2.54 -17.87 5.44
CA GLY A 47 -2.67 -18.98 4.48
C GLY A 47 -1.64 -18.96 3.36
N ASP A 48 -0.97 -17.82 3.11
CA ASP A 48 0.05 -17.62 2.08
C ASP A 48 0.97 -16.45 2.47
N ALA A 49 1.92 -16.08 1.59
CA ALA A 49 2.90 -15.03 1.78
C ALA A 49 2.29 -13.69 2.28
N VAL A 50 3.03 -12.99 3.14
CA VAL A 50 2.72 -11.63 3.60
C VAL A 50 3.75 -10.69 2.99
N VAL A 51 3.46 -10.20 1.79
CA VAL A 51 4.33 -9.27 1.03
C VAL A 51 3.99 -7.81 1.32
N SER A 52 2.75 -7.53 1.73
CA SER A 52 2.29 -6.19 2.09
C SER A 52 3.02 -5.64 3.32
N SER A 53 3.27 -4.34 3.34
CA SER A 53 3.76 -3.65 4.53
C SER A 53 2.60 -3.42 5.51
N PRO A 54 2.80 -3.62 6.83
CA PRO A 54 1.74 -3.47 7.80
C PRO A 54 1.39 -2.00 8.06
N ALA A 55 0.14 -1.76 8.50
CA ALA A 55 -0.29 -0.47 9.05
C ALA A 55 -0.72 -0.64 10.51
N ILE A 56 -0.61 0.42 11.32
CA ILE A 56 -1.00 0.41 12.74
C ILE A 56 -2.02 1.51 12.99
N TRP A 57 -3.05 1.16 13.76
CA TRP A 57 -4.03 2.09 14.30
C TRP A 57 -4.41 1.67 15.71
N GLY A 58 -4.15 2.55 16.69
CA GLY A 58 -4.34 2.21 18.10
C GLY A 58 -3.49 1.00 18.51
N GLU A 59 -4.12 -0.01 19.07
CA GLU A 59 -3.47 -1.24 19.53
C GLU A 59 -3.57 -2.38 18.50
N LEU A 60 -3.98 -2.08 17.27
CA LEU A 60 -4.12 -3.06 16.20
C LEU A 60 -3.09 -2.85 15.10
N VAL A 61 -2.53 -3.95 14.61
CA VAL A 61 -1.72 -4.02 13.39
C VAL A 61 -2.53 -4.73 12.30
N TYR A 62 -2.54 -4.13 11.12
CA TYR A 62 -3.27 -4.62 9.94
C TYR A 62 -2.28 -5.09 8.91
N ILE A 63 -2.53 -6.28 8.39
CA ILE A 63 -1.72 -6.91 7.34
C ILE A 63 -2.62 -7.49 6.26
N ALA A 64 -2.07 -7.63 5.07
CA ALA A 64 -2.71 -8.35 3.98
C ALA A 64 -1.80 -9.49 3.49
N SER A 65 -2.39 -10.54 2.98
CA SER A 65 -1.69 -11.73 2.55
C SER A 65 -2.14 -12.16 1.14
N ASN A 66 -1.27 -12.87 0.45
CA ASN A 66 -1.58 -13.50 -0.82
C ASN A 66 -2.67 -14.60 -0.70
N ASP A 67 -3.09 -14.94 0.53
CA ASP A 67 -4.27 -15.81 0.74
C ASP A 67 -5.61 -15.07 0.51
N GLY A 68 -5.56 -13.81 0.05
CA GLY A 68 -6.72 -12.98 -0.22
C GLY A 68 -7.39 -12.40 1.02
N LYS A 69 -6.69 -12.36 2.15
CA LYS A 69 -7.27 -11.84 3.39
C LYS A 69 -6.52 -10.67 3.96
N ILE A 70 -7.29 -9.79 4.60
CA ILE A 70 -6.82 -8.74 5.47
C ILE A 70 -7.04 -9.20 6.90
N TYR A 71 -6.06 -9.01 7.76
CA TYR A 71 -6.11 -9.39 9.17
C TYR A 71 -5.84 -8.19 10.05
N ALA A 72 -6.61 -8.04 11.12
CA ALA A 72 -6.32 -7.15 12.24
C ALA A 72 -5.91 -7.98 13.45
N LEU A 73 -4.71 -7.71 13.95
CA LEU A 73 -4.12 -8.43 15.07
C LEU A 73 -3.85 -7.45 16.22
N ASP A 74 -4.00 -7.91 17.44
CA ASP A 74 -3.56 -7.18 18.63
C ASP A 74 -2.03 -7.05 18.63
N THR A 75 -1.52 -5.83 18.76
CA THR A 75 -0.08 -5.55 18.66
C THR A 75 0.76 -6.21 19.74
N SER A 76 0.19 -6.42 20.92
CA SER A 76 0.90 -6.97 22.09
C SER A 76 0.95 -8.50 22.10
N THR A 77 -0.11 -9.16 21.61
CA THR A 77 -0.29 -10.62 21.73
C THR A 77 -0.29 -11.36 20.40
N GLY A 78 -0.50 -10.66 19.27
CA GLY A 78 -0.69 -11.27 17.94
C GLY A 78 -2.03 -11.99 17.79
N LYS A 79 -2.96 -11.80 18.73
CA LYS A 79 -4.29 -12.42 18.66
C LYS A 79 -5.09 -11.81 17.52
N LEU A 80 -5.72 -12.66 16.71
CA LEU A 80 -6.65 -12.23 15.67
C LEU A 80 -7.90 -11.58 16.30
N ILE A 81 -8.17 -10.34 15.87
CA ILE A 81 -9.36 -9.58 16.25
C ILE A 81 -10.43 -9.77 15.19
N TRP A 82 -10.10 -9.50 13.93
CA TRP A 82 -10.97 -9.76 12.79
C TRP A 82 -10.17 -10.10 11.53
N SER A 83 -10.83 -10.69 10.55
CA SER A 83 -10.30 -10.84 9.20
C SER A 83 -11.39 -10.57 8.17
N PHE A 84 -10.98 -10.06 7.01
CA PHE A 84 -11.84 -9.82 5.86
C PHE A 84 -11.29 -10.57 4.64
N VAL A 85 -12.16 -11.19 3.84
CA VAL A 85 -11.78 -11.97 2.66
C VAL A 85 -12.12 -11.17 1.41
N THR A 86 -11.15 -10.94 0.54
CA THR A 86 -11.32 -10.41 -0.81
C THR A 86 -11.52 -11.55 -1.82
N GLY A 87 -11.68 -11.23 -3.10
CA GLY A 87 -11.89 -12.26 -4.13
C GLY A 87 -10.61 -12.88 -4.67
N ASP A 88 -9.42 -12.31 -4.38
CA ASP A 88 -8.12 -12.76 -4.88
C ASP A 88 -6.99 -12.27 -3.99
N TYR A 89 -5.73 -12.65 -4.31
CA TYR A 89 -4.54 -12.28 -3.52
C TYR A 89 -4.35 -10.76 -3.37
N ILE A 90 -3.63 -10.36 -2.31
CA ILE A 90 -3.41 -8.96 -1.96
C ILE A 90 -1.92 -8.70 -1.82
N VAL A 91 -1.39 -7.86 -2.71
CA VAL A 91 -0.02 -7.32 -2.67
C VAL A 91 -0.01 -5.92 -2.06
N SER A 92 -1.09 -5.16 -2.30
CA SER A 92 -1.31 -3.81 -1.77
C SER A 92 -1.09 -3.74 -0.25
N SER A 93 -0.43 -2.70 0.21
CA SER A 93 -0.29 -2.40 1.64
C SER A 93 -1.48 -1.55 2.11
N PRO A 94 -2.04 -1.83 3.30
CA PRO A 94 -3.15 -1.06 3.84
C PRO A 94 -2.72 0.37 4.18
N ALA A 95 -3.58 1.35 3.86
CA ALA A 95 -3.50 2.72 4.35
C ALA A 95 -4.67 3.03 5.27
N ILE A 96 -4.43 3.81 6.33
CA ILE A 96 -5.47 4.13 7.31
C ILE A 96 -5.65 5.64 7.40
N SER A 97 -6.89 6.09 7.33
CA SER A 97 -7.26 7.47 7.62
C SER A 97 -8.57 7.51 8.41
N GLY A 98 -8.54 8.17 9.57
CA GLY A 98 -9.64 8.13 10.52
C GLY A 98 -9.97 6.70 10.95
N LYS A 99 -11.21 6.28 10.79
CA LYS A 99 -11.68 4.92 11.14
C LYS A 99 -11.82 3.98 9.94
N LEU A 100 -11.16 4.29 8.84
CA LEU A 100 -11.21 3.48 7.63
C LEU A 100 -9.81 3.00 7.23
N LEU A 101 -9.73 1.72 6.90
CA LEU A 101 -8.61 1.06 6.24
C LEU A 101 -8.93 0.93 4.75
N TYR A 102 -7.99 1.35 3.90
CA TYR A 102 -8.11 1.27 2.44
C TYR A 102 -7.06 0.31 1.90
N ILE A 103 -7.44 -0.48 0.88
CA ILE A 103 -6.53 -1.45 0.28
C ILE A 103 -7.00 -1.86 -1.11
N GLY A 104 -6.06 -2.13 -2.01
CA GLY A 104 -6.31 -2.76 -3.30
C GLY A 104 -6.25 -4.29 -3.22
N SER A 105 -6.90 -4.97 -4.18
CA SER A 105 -6.83 -6.43 -4.33
C SER A 105 -6.75 -6.81 -5.81
N SER A 106 -6.14 -7.95 -6.07
CA SER A 106 -6.09 -8.54 -7.41
C SER A 106 -7.46 -9.07 -7.90
N ASP A 107 -8.53 -8.93 -7.08
CA ASP A 107 -9.91 -9.13 -7.53
C ASP A 107 -10.50 -7.91 -8.26
N ASN A 108 -9.64 -6.95 -8.64
CA ASN A 108 -9.96 -5.70 -9.34
C ASN A 108 -10.73 -4.69 -8.47
N LYS A 109 -10.59 -4.74 -7.15
CA LYS A 109 -11.31 -3.81 -6.28
C LYS A 109 -10.39 -3.06 -5.32
N VAL A 110 -10.86 -1.86 -4.99
CA VAL A 110 -10.39 -1.08 -3.84
C VAL A 110 -11.44 -1.23 -2.75
N TYR A 111 -11.00 -1.57 -1.56
CA TYR A 111 -11.87 -1.74 -0.39
C TYR A 111 -11.61 -0.65 0.64
N ALA A 112 -12.69 -0.20 1.30
CA ALA A 112 -12.61 0.51 2.55
C ALA A 112 -13.32 -0.29 3.64
N LEU A 113 -12.58 -0.57 4.71
CA LEU A 113 -13.06 -1.36 5.84
C LEU A 113 -13.06 -0.53 7.13
N ASP A 114 -14.00 -0.81 8.01
CA ASP A 114 -13.97 -0.28 9.38
C ASP A 114 -12.76 -0.87 10.15
N VAL A 115 -11.91 -0.03 10.72
CA VAL A 115 -10.70 -0.48 11.42
C VAL A 115 -11.03 -1.33 12.67
N ASP A 116 -12.09 -1.01 13.40
CA ASP A 116 -12.40 -1.65 14.66
C ASP A 116 -13.03 -3.05 14.45
N MET A 117 -13.85 -3.21 13.40
CA MET A 117 -14.71 -4.38 13.20
C MET A 117 -14.49 -5.14 11.89
N GLY A 118 -13.72 -4.60 10.95
CA GLY A 118 -13.46 -5.22 9.65
C GLY A 118 -14.64 -5.22 8.67
N TYR A 119 -15.73 -4.49 8.96
CA TYR A 119 -16.86 -4.40 8.02
C TYR A 119 -16.51 -3.58 6.79
N GLN A 120 -16.88 -4.07 5.60
CA GLN A 120 -16.80 -3.29 4.39
C GLN A 120 -17.75 -2.10 4.45
N LYS A 121 -17.19 -0.90 4.31
CA LYS A 121 -17.98 0.35 4.17
C LYS A 121 -18.35 0.57 2.72
N TRP A 122 -17.36 0.41 1.83
CA TRP A 122 -17.56 0.46 0.40
C TRP A 122 -16.52 -0.40 -0.33
N ALA A 123 -16.81 -0.68 -1.59
CA ALA A 123 -15.82 -1.21 -2.53
C ALA A 123 -16.01 -0.52 -3.88
N PHE A 124 -14.91 -0.12 -4.50
CA PHE A 124 -14.85 0.40 -5.87
C PHE A 124 -14.29 -0.67 -6.80
N LYS A 125 -14.89 -0.87 -7.96
CA LYS A 125 -14.45 -1.85 -8.96
C LYS A 125 -13.69 -1.15 -10.09
N ALA A 126 -12.40 -1.44 -10.21
CA ALA A 126 -11.54 -1.15 -11.34
C ALA A 126 -11.74 -2.19 -12.46
N GLN A 127 -11.07 -2.01 -13.61
CA GLN A 127 -11.19 -2.94 -14.72
C GLN A 127 -10.11 -4.04 -14.73
N SER A 128 -9.04 -3.88 -13.91
CA SER A 128 -7.97 -4.87 -13.73
C SER A 128 -7.47 -4.85 -12.29
N PHE A 129 -6.42 -5.62 -12.01
CA PHE A 129 -5.80 -5.77 -10.69
C PHE A 129 -5.45 -4.44 -10.05
N VAL A 130 -5.66 -4.32 -8.74
CA VAL A 130 -5.28 -3.16 -7.93
C VAL A 130 -4.20 -3.60 -6.94
N GLN A 131 -2.94 -3.61 -7.38
CA GLN A 131 -1.78 -4.02 -6.57
C GLN A 131 -1.07 -2.84 -5.92
N SER A 132 -1.20 -1.64 -6.50
CA SER A 132 -0.79 -0.37 -5.92
C SER A 132 -1.32 -0.21 -4.49
N SER A 133 -0.53 0.38 -3.60
CA SER A 133 -0.99 0.74 -2.25
C SER A 133 -1.64 2.14 -2.27
N PRO A 134 -2.76 2.35 -1.56
CA PRO A 134 -3.46 3.62 -1.60
C PRO A 134 -2.72 4.72 -0.84
N ALA A 135 -2.73 5.95 -1.38
CA ALA A 135 -2.43 7.18 -0.63
C ALA A 135 -3.74 7.86 -0.25
N VAL A 136 -3.88 8.28 1.00
CA VAL A 136 -5.12 8.90 1.52
C VAL A 136 -4.81 10.28 2.08
N VAL A 137 -5.28 11.31 1.40
CA VAL A 137 -5.02 12.72 1.76
C VAL A 137 -6.29 13.54 1.48
N ASP A 138 -6.63 14.46 2.38
CA ASP A 138 -7.72 15.44 2.24
C ASP A 138 -9.07 14.82 1.83
N GLY A 139 -9.39 13.66 2.39
CA GLY A 139 -10.66 12.96 2.13
C GLY A 139 -10.73 12.27 0.75
N ALA A 140 -9.60 12.11 0.08
CA ALA A 140 -9.50 11.36 -1.17
C ALA A 140 -8.52 10.19 -1.04
N VAL A 141 -8.85 9.08 -1.70
CA VAL A 141 -7.99 7.91 -1.89
C VAL A 141 -7.45 7.95 -3.31
N TYR A 142 -6.12 7.93 -3.46
CA TYR A 142 -5.43 7.81 -4.75
C TYR A 142 -4.83 6.42 -4.86
N ILE A 143 -5.09 5.72 -5.98
CA ILE A 143 -4.63 4.36 -6.16
C ILE A 143 -4.48 4.01 -7.64
N GLY A 144 -3.39 3.35 -8.00
CA GLY A 144 -3.11 2.86 -9.34
C GLY A 144 -3.73 1.47 -9.59
N SER A 145 -3.93 1.15 -10.87
CA SER A 145 -4.42 -0.16 -11.31
C SER A 145 -3.71 -0.62 -12.59
N PHE A 146 -3.69 -1.91 -12.79
CA PHE A 146 -3.21 -2.55 -14.01
C PHE A 146 -4.11 -2.28 -15.24
N ASP A 147 -5.26 -1.63 -15.07
CA ASP A 147 -6.08 -1.11 -16.17
C ASP A 147 -5.61 0.24 -16.72
N THR A 148 -4.37 0.62 -16.41
CA THR A 148 -3.70 1.85 -16.83
C THR A 148 -4.18 3.13 -16.12
N CYS A 149 -5.12 3.03 -15.18
CA CYS A 149 -5.73 4.18 -14.54
C CYS A 149 -5.18 4.47 -13.14
N LEU A 150 -4.92 5.75 -12.88
CA LEU A 150 -4.88 6.30 -11.52
C LEU A 150 -6.27 6.77 -11.16
N TYR A 151 -6.81 6.26 -10.08
CA TYR A 151 -8.12 6.63 -9.54
C TYR A 151 -8.00 7.59 -8.36
N SER A 152 -8.87 8.60 -8.32
CA SER A 152 -9.16 9.37 -7.12
C SER A 152 -10.59 9.07 -6.69
N LEU A 153 -10.73 8.55 -5.47
CA LEU A 153 -12.03 8.18 -4.90
C LEU A 153 -12.32 9.02 -3.65
N ASP A 154 -13.58 9.31 -3.40
CA ASP A 154 -13.98 9.87 -2.12
C ASP A 154 -13.73 8.86 -1.00
N ALA A 155 -12.99 9.26 0.02
CA ALA A 155 -12.55 8.34 1.07
C ALA A 155 -13.71 7.77 1.89
N GLN A 156 -14.82 8.50 2.07
CA GLN A 156 -15.95 8.08 2.89
C GLN A 156 -16.94 7.20 2.12
N THR A 157 -17.10 7.45 0.84
CA THR A 157 -18.19 6.84 0.04
C THR A 157 -17.68 5.89 -1.05
N GLY A 158 -16.39 5.97 -1.43
CA GLY A 158 -15.83 5.25 -2.57
C GLY A 158 -16.29 5.80 -3.94
N ALA A 159 -16.98 6.95 -3.97
CA ALA A 159 -17.39 7.56 -5.21
C ALA A 159 -16.19 8.04 -6.03
N LEU A 160 -16.20 7.76 -7.32
CA LEU A 160 -15.17 8.24 -8.25
C LEU A 160 -15.20 9.77 -8.32
N LYS A 161 -14.07 10.41 -8.00
CA LYS A 161 -13.87 11.86 -8.15
C LYS A 161 -13.32 12.20 -9.54
N TRP A 162 -12.26 11.50 -9.92
CA TRP A 162 -11.65 11.58 -11.24
C TRP A 162 -10.78 10.34 -11.52
N THR A 163 -10.45 10.14 -12.76
CA THR A 163 -9.48 9.15 -13.23
C THR A 163 -8.51 9.79 -14.21
N TYR A 164 -7.28 9.30 -14.23
CA TYR A 164 -6.25 9.66 -15.21
C TYR A 164 -5.69 8.39 -15.84
N GLU A 165 -5.68 8.30 -17.15
CA GLU A 165 -5.21 7.15 -17.93
C GLU A 165 -3.75 7.38 -18.37
N THR A 166 -2.88 6.42 -18.11
CA THR A 166 -1.50 6.32 -18.57
C THR A 166 -1.43 5.38 -19.79
N GLU A 167 -0.24 5.24 -20.39
CA GLU A 167 -0.08 4.35 -21.56
C GLU A 167 0.10 2.87 -21.19
N ASN A 168 0.39 2.56 -19.90
CA ASN A 168 0.56 1.18 -19.40
C ASN A 168 0.10 1.09 -17.93
N ALA A 169 0.19 -0.09 -17.33
CA ALA A 169 -0.22 -0.36 -15.95
C ALA A 169 0.43 0.58 -14.92
N ILE A 170 -0.27 0.76 -13.79
CA ILE A 170 0.22 1.50 -12.64
C ILE A 170 0.33 0.53 -11.46
N ASP A 171 1.54 -0.03 -11.26
CA ASP A 171 1.89 -0.84 -10.09
C ASP A 171 2.43 0.01 -8.95
N SER A 172 3.13 1.08 -9.29
CA SER A 172 3.66 2.08 -8.35
C SER A 172 2.58 2.60 -7.41
N SER A 173 2.91 2.75 -6.12
CA SER A 173 2.00 3.39 -5.15
C SER A 173 2.13 4.92 -5.22
N PRO A 174 1.02 5.66 -5.30
CA PRO A 174 1.07 7.12 -5.41
C PRO A 174 1.58 7.78 -4.13
N SER A 175 2.25 8.92 -4.28
CA SER A 175 2.62 9.82 -3.19
C SER A 175 2.01 11.18 -3.40
N VAL A 176 1.58 11.85 -2.31
CA VAL A 176 0.86 13.14 -2.38
C VAL A 176 1.58 14.19 -1.56
N ALA A 177 1.86 15.33 -2.17
CA ALA A 177 2.39 16.51 -1.49
C ALA A 177 2.00 17.79 -2.23
N GLY A 178 1.71 18.88 -1.48
CA GLY A 178 1.49 20.21 -2.04
C GLY A 178 0.33 20.30 -3.04
N GLY A 179 -0.72 19.49 -2.90
CA GLY A 179 -1.85 19.46 -3.82
C GLY A 179 -1.56 18.72 -5.15
N ILE A 180 -0.48 17.94 -5.19
CA ILE A 180 -0.07 17.14 -6.35
C ILE A 180 0.05 15.67 -5.93
N VAL A 181 -0.50 14.76 -6.73
CA VAL A 181 -0.26 13.33 -6.64
C VAL A 181 0.76 12.92 -7.70
N TYR A 182 1.77 12.16 -7.26
CA TYR A 182 2.85 11.65 -8.07
C TYR A 182 2.74 10.14 -8.17
N VAL A 183 2.89 9.60 -9.38
CA VAL A 183 2.83 8.15 -9.63
C VAL A 183 3.75 7.77 -10.78
N GLY A 184 4.37 6.60 -10.70
CA GLY A 184 5.07 5.96 -11.79
C GLY A 184 4.16 5.02 -12.56
N SER A 185 4.45 4.80 -13.84
CA SER A 185 3.76 3.82 -14.69
C SER A 185 4.77 2.92 -15.38
N ASP A 186 4.33 1.72 -15.73
CA ASP A 186 5.08 0.76 -16.55
C ASP A 186 5.32 1.27 -17.97
N ASP A 187 4.68 2.38 -18.36
CA ASP A 187 5.07 3.09 -19.58
C ASP A 187 6.43 3.81 -19.45
N GLY A 188 7.02 3.83 -18.25
CA GLY A 188 8.28 4.48 -17.94
C GLY A 188 8.16 5.98 -17.66
N THR A 189 6.98 6.48 -17.36
CA THR A 189 6.74 7.90 -17.11
C THR A 189 6.34 8.13 -15.65
N ILE A 190 6.89 9.18 -15.05
CA ILE A 190 6.44 9.74 -13.79
C ILE A 190 5.41 10.82 -14.13
N TYR A 191 4.24 10.73 -13.54
CA TYR A 191 3.16 11.69 -13.70
C TYR A 191 2.96 12.50 -12.42
N ALA A 192 2.79 13.81 -12.57
CA ALA A 192 2.39 14.73 -11.50
C ALA A 192 1.03 15.33 -11.85
N LEU A 193 0.02 15.02 -11.05
CA LEU A 193 -1.37 15.40 -11.32
C LEU A 193 -1.91 16.25 -10.16
N ASN A 194 -2.75 17.21 -10.48
CA ASN A 194 -3.47 17.99 -9.48
C ASN A 194 -4.46 17.11 -8.70
N THR A 195 -4.41 17.15 -7.38
CA THR A 195 -5.23 16.27 -6.51
C THR A 195 -6.73 16.49 -6.63
N GLU A 196 -7.19 17.71 -6.93
CA GLU A 196 -8.62 18.03 -7.00
C GLU A 196 -9.22 17.67 -8.35
N THR A 197 -8.45 17.89 -9.44
CA THR A 197 -8.98 17.84 -10.82
C THR A 197 -8.47 16.66 -11.64
N GLY A 198 -7.41 15.96 -11.19
CA GLY A 198 -6.75 14.93 -11.98
C GLY A 198 -5.97 15.45 -13.19
N LYS A 199 -5.91 16.77 -13.38
CA LYS A 199 -5.19 17.36 -14.53
C LYS A 199 -3.69 17.23 -14.34
N LYS A 200 -3.01 16.74 -15.41
CA LYS A 200 -1.56 16.67 -15.46
C LYS A 200 -0.92 18.05 -15.34
N GLN A 201 -0.01 18.18 -14.37
CA GLN A 201 0.81 19.37 -14.18
C GLN A 201 2.11 19.24 -14.97
N TRP A 202 2.76 18.10 -14.85
CA TRP A 202 3.94 17.73 -15.62
C TRP A 202 4.10 16.21 -15.67
N GLU A 203 4.98 15.76 -16.53
CA GLU A 203 5.44 14.38 -16.62
C GLU A 203 6.94 14.33 -16.91
N TYR A 204 7.57 13.22 -16.56
CA TYR A 204 8.96 12.95 -16.86
C TYR A 204 9.14 11.51 -17.32
N LYS A 205 9.73 11.34 -18.53
CA LYS A 205 10.00 10.01 -19.12
C LYS A 205 11.35 9.51 -18.66
N THR A 206 11.39 8.31 -18.10
CA THR A 206 12.62 7.56 -17.78
C THR A 206 13.02 6.62 -18.92
N GLY A 207 14.03 5.78 -18.70
CA GLY A 207 14.49 4.82 -19.69
C GLY A 207 13.74 3.49 -19.71
N SER A 208 12.93 3.18 -18.70
CA SER A 208 12.16 1.94 -18.56
C SER A 208 11.02 2.10 -17.57
N GLU A 209 10.27 1.05 -17.29
CA GLU A 209 9.17 0.93 -16.33
C GLU A 209 9.49 1.51 -14.95
N ILE A 210 8.46 1.96 -14.24
CA ILE A 210 8.56 2.53 -12.90
C ILE A 210 7.63 1.78 -11.97
N ASP A 211 8.13 0.71 -11.36
CA ASP A 211 7.43 -0.09 -10.35
C ASP A 211 7.58 0.53 -8.96
N SER A 212 8.66 1.30 -8.75
CA SER A 212 8.93 1.89 -7.45
C SER A 212 7.97 3.01 -7.11
N SER A 213 7.62 3.13 -5.83
CA SER A 213 6.77 4.22 -5.33
C SER A 213 7.59 5.49 -5.15
N PRO A 214 7.11 6.66 -5.63
CA PRO A 214 7.76 7.94 -5.44
C PRO A 214 7.87 8.31 -3.96
N SER A 215 8.99 8.92 -3.57
CA SER A 215 9.21 9.47 -2.23
C SER A 215 9.50 10.96 -2.32
N ILE A 216 8.89 11.75 -1.45
CA ILE A 216 9.00 13.21 -1.46
C ILE A 216 9.67 13.69 -0.18
N VAL A 217 10.80 14.39 -0.33
CA VAL A 217 11.56 14.96 0.79
C VAL A 217 12.07 16.34 0.39
N ASP A 218 11.83 17.35 1.23
CA ASP A 218 12.33 18.73 1.06
C ASP A 218 12.05 19.35 -0.31
N GLY A 219 10.89 19.03 -0.90
CA GLY A 219 10.47 19.54 -2.22
C GLY A 219 11.07 18.81 -3.41
N PHE A 220 11.81 17.72 -3.19
CA PHE A 220 12.32 16.84 -4.22
C PHE A 220 11.54 15.53 -4.25
N LEU A 221 11.25 15.06 -5.45
CA LEU A 221 10.70 13.75 -5.73
C LEU A 221 11.83 12.78 -6.06
N TYR A 222 11.87 11.62 -5.41
CA TYR A 222 12.81 10.54 -5.70
C TYR A 222 12.04 9.31 -6.15
N VAL A 223 12.49 8.69 -7.25
CA VAL A 223 11.89 7.47 -7.78
C VAL A 223 12.95 6.62 -8.48
N GLY A 224 12.84 5.29 -8.35
CA GLY A 224 13.65 4.33 -9.08
C GLY A 224 12.97 3.91 -10.39
N SER A 225 13.76 3.58 -11.42
CA SER A 225 13.27 2.97 -12.65
C SER A 225 13.98 1.65 -12.90
N VAL A 226 13.33 0.75 -13.60
CA VAL A 226 13.91 -0.54 -14.07
C VAL A 226 15.10 -0.35 -15.01
N ASP A 227 15.33 0.88 -15.51
CA ASP A 227 16.56 1.24 -16.25
C ASP A 227 17.83 1.27 -15.36
N GLY A 228 17.71 0.97 -14.07
CA GLY A 228 18.79 0.91 -13.08
C GLY A 228 19.21 2.27 -12.51
N LYS A 229 18.37 3.30 -12.63
CA LYS A 229 18.64 4.64 -12.10
C LYS A 229 17.67 5.08 -11.03
N ILE A 230 18.13 5.97 -10.18
CA ILE A 230 17.31 6.78 -9.28
C ILE A 230 17.22 8.18 -9.88
N TYR A 231 16.01 8.69 -10.00
CA TYR A 231 15.72 10.05 -10.48
C TYR A 231 15.37 10.95 -9.30
N SER A 232 15.91 12.17 -9.33
CA SER A 232 15.53 13.24 -8.41
C SER A 232 14.98 14.40 -9.24
N LEU A 233 13.72 14.75 -8.98
CA LEU A 233 12.97 15.78 -9.71
C LEU A 233 12.50 16.86 -8.72
N GLN A 234 12.35 18.11 -9.19
CA GLN A 234 11.91 19.24 -8.38
C GLN A 234 10.74 19.96 -9.05
#